data_97287615cc8d1baf65103a4c25c29360
#
_entry.id   97287615cc8d1baf65103a4c25c29360
#
_cell.length_a   1.000
_cell.length_b   1.000
_cell.length_c   1.000
_cell.angle_alpha   90.00
_cell.angle_beta   90.00
_cell.angle_gamma   90.00
#
_symmetry.space_group_name_H-M   'P 1'
#
loop_
_entity.id
_entity.type
_entity.pdbx_description
1 polymer ?
#
loop_
_entity_poly.entity_id
_entity_poly.type
_entity_poly.pdbx_seq_one_letter_code
_entity_poly.pdbx_strand_id
1 'polypeptide(L)'
;MISKVMAMNNFGSWLRGLGAKLRTGLYHFMAGRYGTDRLNTVILCVGVAASILSAFFQQYWWGRLAWAVSYALMIWAIFRSLSRNINKRYQENRRFLLLLDRFKDRQNRYFLCPRCRQTVRVPRHKGKIAITCPKCKERFQRRT
;
A
#
# COMPACT_ATOMS: atom_id res chain seq x y z
N MET A 1 -38.52 34.32 2.81
CA MET A 1 -37.42 33.68 3.62
C MET A 1 -37.57 32.16 3.66
N ILE A 2 -38.77 31.60 3.79
CA ILE A 2 -39.05 30.13 3.89
C ILE A 2 -38.65 29.36 2.62
N SER A 3 -38.81 29.91 1.40
CA SER A 3 -38.53 29.21 0.15
C SER A 3 -37.02 28.95 -0.06
N LYS A 4 -36.13 29.84 0.40
CA LYS A 4 -34.66 29.63 0.36
C LYS A 4 -34.20 28.51 1.29
N VAL A 5 -34.81 28.38 2.47
CA VAL A 5 -34.45 27.33 3.44
C VAL A 5 -34.92 25.95 2.93
N MET A 6 -36.09 25.87 2.29
CA MET A 6 -36.53 24.62 1.64
C MET A 6 -35.63 24.19 0.48
N ALA A 7 -35.21 25.12 -0.36
CA ALA A 7 -34.27 24.81 -1.46
C ALA A 7 -32.91 24.31 -0.98
N MET A 8 -32.38 24.91 0.09
CA MET A 8 -31.12 24.48 0.72
C MET A 8 -31.23 23.08 1.35
N ASN A 9 -32.34 22.76 1.99
CA ASN A 9 -32.59 21.44 2.56
C ASN A 9 -32.72 20.36 1.48
N ASN A 10 -33.39 20.67 0.35
CA ASN A 10 -33.50 19.76 -0.79
C ASN A 10 -32.13 19.50 -1.46
N PHE A 11 -31.29 20.53 -1.62
CA PHE A 11 -29.96 20.38 -2.16
C PHE A 11 -29.08 19.53 -1.25
N GLY A 12 -29.14 19.74 0.08
CA GLY A 12 -28.40 18.93 1.05
C GLY A 12 -28.85 17.46 1.09
N SER A 13 -30.15 17.18 0.92
CA SER A 13 -30.67 15.81 0.84
C SER A 13 -30.28 15.12 -0.45
N TRP A 14 -30.30 15.83 -1.57
CA TRP A 14 -29.85 15.34 -2.88
C TRP A 14 -28.35 14.98 -2.86
N LEU A 15 -27.50 15.86 -2.31
CA LEU A 15 -26.05 15.58 -2.17
C LEU A 15 -25.79 14.34 -1.31
N ARG A 16 -26.50 14.19 -0.20
CA ARG A 16 -26.39 12.98 0.65
C ARG A 16 -26.84 11.72 -0.09
N GLY A 17 -27.93 11.80 -0.85
CA GLY A 17 -28.42 10.70 -1.68
C GLY A 17 -27.43 10.31 -2.79
N LEU A 18 -26.83 11.31 -3.45
CA LEU A 18 -25.79 11.09 -4.47
C LEU A 18 -24.56 10.45 -3.84
N GLY A 19 -24.10 10.95 -2.69
CA GLY A 19 -22.97 10.40 -1.96
C GLY A 19 -23.20 8.94 -1.53
N ALA A 20 -24.41 8.61 -1.07
CA ALA A 20 -24.78 7.23 -0.73
C ALA A 20 -24.75 6.30 -1.94
N LYS A 21 -25.32 6.72 -3.08
CA LYS A 21 -25.32 5.95 -4.34
C LYS A 21 -23.90 5.75 -4.86
N LEU A 22 -23.05 6.80 -4.85
CA LEU A 22 -21.65 6.72 -5.25
C LEU A 22 -20.87 5.76 -4.34
N ARG A 23 -21.07 5.86 -3.02
CA ARG A 23 -20.41 4.97 -2.06
C ARG A 23 -20.81 3.51 -2.28
N THR A 24 -22.08 3.22 -2.49
CA THR A 24 -22.58 1.87 -2.74
C THR A 24 -22.04 1.33 -4.07
N GLY A 25 -22.08 2.14 -5.14
CA GLY A 25 -21.49 1.80 -6.44
C GLY A 25 -19.99 1.51 -6.36
N LEU A 26 -19.25 2.35 -5.63
CA LEU A 26 -17.82 2.18 -5.42
C LEU A 26 -17.52 0.91 -4.61
N TYR A 27 -18.31 0.61 -3.58
CA TYR A 27 -18.19 -0.60 -2.78
C TYR A 27 -18.39 -1.86 -3.64
N HIS A 28 -19.44 -1.90 -4.47
CA HIS A 28 -19.68 -3.03 -5.40
C HIS A 28 -18.58 -3.14 -6.45
N PHE A 29 -18.09 -2.01 -6.97
CA PHE A 29 -16.98 -2.00 -7.92
C PHE A 29 -15.67 -2.52 -7.31
N MET A 30 -15.40 -2.20 -6.05
CA MET A 30 -14.20 -2.64 -5.33
C MET A 30 -14.32 -4.07 -4.77
N ALA A 31 -15.53 -4.64 -4.73
CA ALA A 31 -15.75 -6.00 -4.27
C ALA A 31 -14.94 -7.00 -5.12
N GLY A 32 -14.15 -7.86 -4.47
CA GLY A 32 -13.25 -8.81 -5.14
C GLY A 32 -11.97 -8.23 -5.72
N ARG A 33 -11.65 -6.95 -5.46
CA ARG A 33 -10.37 -6.32 -5.81
C ARG A 33 -9.48 -6.16 -4.58
N TYR A 34 -8.18 -6.07 -4.81
CA TYR A 34 -7.21 -6.02 -3.71
C TYR A 34 -7.36 -4.78 -2.82
N GLY A 35 -7.71 -3.63 -3.40
CA GLY A 35 -7.81 -2.36 -2.70
C GLY A 35 -6.46 -1.69 -2.44
N THR A 36 -6.43 -0.78 -1.47
CA THR A 36 -5.22 -0.03 -1.07
C THR A 36 -4.47 -0.76 0.04
N ASP A 37 -3.15 -0.86 -0.10
CA ASP A 37 -2.24 -1.41 0.90
C ASP A 37 -1.12 -0.41 1.25
N ARG A 38 -0.28 -0.74 2.22
CA ARG A 38 0.81 0.15 2.64
C ARG A 38 1.80 0.42 1.51
N LEU A 39 2.15 -0.60 0.71
CA LEU A 39 3.03 -0.43 -0.44
C LEU A 39 2.39 0.50 -1.47
N ASN A 40 1.10 0.34 -1.76
CA ASN A 40 0.38 1.20 -2.69
C ASN A 40 0.31 2.65 -2.21
N THR A 41 0.05 2.85 -0.91
CA THR A 41 0.05 4.18 -0.30
C THR A 41 1.42 4.86 -0.44
N VAL A 42 2.51 4.13 -0.19
CA VAL A 42 3.87 4.67 -0.36
C VAL A 42 4.14 5.04 -1.81
N ILE A 43 3.77 4.20 -2.78
CA ILE A 43 3.94 4.51 -4.21
C ILE A 43 3.16 5.78 -4.59
N LEU A 44 1.93 5.93 -4.12
CA LEU A 44 1.12 7.13 -4.34
C LEU A 44 1.75 8.36 -3.71
N CYS A 45 2.17 8.28 -2.45
CA CYS A 45 2.83 9.41 -1.77
C CYS A 45 4.12 9.83 -2.47
N VAL A 46 4.94 8.87 -2.91
CA VAL A 46 6.15 9.14 -3.69
C VAL A 46 5.82 9.77 -5.04
N GLY A 47 4.82 9.26 -5.74
CA GLY A 47 4.35 9.81 -7.02
C GLY A 47 3.86 11.26 -6.88
N VAL A 48 3.06 11.54 -5.85
CA VAL A 48 2.56 12.90 -5.56
C VAL A 48 3.71 13.84 -5.18
N ALA A 49 4.59 13.42 -4.27
CA ALA A 49 5.75 14.23 -3.88
C ALA A 49 6.67 14.53 -5.08
N ALA A 50 6.94 13.52 -5.91
CA ALA A 50 7.74 13.67 -7.12
C ALA A 50 7.06 14.62 -8.14
N SER A 51 5.73 14.57 -8.29
CA SER A 51 5.01 15.48 -9.19
C SER A 51 5.06 16.93 -8.72
N ILE A 52 4.96 17.16 -7.40
CA ILE A 52 5.07 18.50 -6.82
C ILE A 52 6.50 19.04 -7.03
N LEU A 53 7.52 18.24 -6.73
CA LEU A 53 8.92 18.63 -6.92
C LEU A 53 9.24 18.90 -8.39
N SER A 54 8.80 18.06 -9.31
CA SER A 54 9.05 18.22 -10.74
C SER A 54 8.38 19.46 -11.33
N ALA A 55 7.28 19.96 -10.71
CA ALA A 55 6.61 21.18 -11.15
C ALA A 55 7.53 22.42 -11.09
N PHE A 56 8.47 22.46 -10.13
CA PHE A 56 9.45 23.55 -10.01
C PHE A 56 10.55 23.50 -11.10
N PHE A 57 10.75 22.33 -11.73
CA PHE A 57 11.84 22.08 -12.66
C PHE A 57 11.36 21.82 -14.10
N GLN A 58 10.10 22.15 -14.41
CA GLN A 58 9.52 21.90 -15.75
C GLN A 58 10.23 22.65 -16.88
N GLN A 59 10.96 23.70 -16.56
CA GLN A 59 11.76 24.45 -17.53
C GLN A 59 12.88 23.60 -18.15
N TYR A 60 13.36 22.58 -17.43
CA TYR A 60 14.42 21.67 -17.87
C TYR A 60 13.84 20.40 -18.47
N TRP A 61 14.53 19.81 -19.45
CA TRP A 61 14.10 18.56 -20.08
C TRP A 61 13.96 17.39 -19.09
N TRP A 62 14.88 17.28 -18.12
CA TRP A 62 14.82 16.27 -17.07
C TRP A 62 13.64 16.48 -16.09
N GLY A 63 13.23 17.72 -15.86
CA GLY A 63 12.04 18.03 -15.06
C GLY A 63 10.75 17.50 -15.72
N ARG A 64 10.64 17.64 -17.05
CA ARG A 64 9.52 17.05 -17.81
C ARG A 64 9.52 15.53 -17.77
N LEU A 65 10.69 14.90 -17.85
CA LEU A 65 10.81 13.45 -17.69
C LEU A 65 10.40 13.00 -16.29
N ALA A 66 10.88 13.66 -15.23
CA ALA A 66 10.51 13.37 -13.84
C ALA A 66 8.99 13.50 -13.62
N TRP A 67 8.36 14.50 -14.22
CA TRP A 67 6.93 14.70 -14.20
C TRP A 67 6.18 13.52 -14.87
N ALA A 68 6.58 13.12 -16.07
CA ALA A 68 6.01 11.96 -16.76
C ALA A 68 6.15 10.66 -15.97
N VAL A 69 7.30 10.41 -15.35
CA VAL A 69 7.53 9.24 -14.49
C VAL A 69 6.64 9.26 -13.26
N SER A 70 6.43 10.42 -12.62
CA SER A 70 5.54 10.51 -11.45
C SER A 70 4.10 10.16 -11.79
N TYR A 71 3.59 10.59 -12.95
CA TYR A 71 2.26 10.19 -13.42
C TYR A 71 2.18 8.70 -13.74
N ALA A 72 3.21 8.14 -14.36
CA ALA A 72 3.27 6.69 -14.62
C ALA A 72 3.20 5.87 -13.32
N LEU A 73 3.88 6.32 -12.26
CA LEU A 73 3.80 5.71 -10.92
C LEU A 73 2.40 5.79 -10.32
N MET A 74 1.73 6.93 -10.46
CA MET A 74 0.35 7.10 -9.97
C MET A 74 -0.63 6.20 -10.72
N ILE A 75 -0.54 6.14 -12.06
CA ILE A 75 -1.36 5.25 -12.88
C ILE A 75 -1.12 3.78 -12.49
N TRP A 76 0.14 3.41 -12.29
CA TRP A 76 0.50 2.05 -11.85
C TRP A 76 -0.07 1.72 -10.48
N ALA A 77 -0.04 2.66 -9.53
CA ALA A 77 -0.64 2.49 -8.21
C ALA A 77 -2.15 2.27 -8.29
N ILE A 78 -2.85 3.02 -9.16
CA ILE A 78 -4.29 2.84 -9.40
C ILE A 78 -4.55 1.47 -10.02
N PHE A 79 -3.81 1.09 -11.08
CA PHE A 79 -3.92 -0.24 -11.69
C PHE A 79 -3.68 -1.36 -10.68
N ARG A 80 -2.70 -1.20 -9.80
CA ARG A 80 -2.38 -2.14 -8.74
C ARG A 80 -3.55 -2.29 -7.74
N SER A 81 -4.17 -1.20 -7.30
CA SER A 81 -5.30 -1.23 -6.36
C SER A 81 -6.56 -1.87 -6.96
N LEU A 82 -6.74 -1.73 -8.29
CA LEU A 82 -7.85 -2.33 -9.03
C LEU A 82 -7.62 -3.79 -9.44
N SER A 83 -6.44 -4.33 -9.17
CA SER A 83 -6.07 -5.70 -9.55
C SER A 83 -6.92 -6.73 -8.81
N ARG A 84 -7.40 -7.75 -9.53
CA ARG A 84 -8.12 -8.90 -8.97
C ARG A 84 -7.18 -9.99 -8.44
N ASN A 85 -5.87 -9.91 -8.72
CA ASN A 85 -4.90 -10.91 -8.25
C ASN A 85 -4.45 -10.61 -6.82
N ILE A 86 -5.35 -10.86 -5.86
CA ILE A 86 -5.20 -10.57 -4.44
C ILE A 86 -3.96 -11.26 -3.85
N ASN A 87 -3.74 -12.53 -4.17
CA ASN A 87 -2.64 -13.32 -3.60
C ASN A 87 -1.25 -12.76 -3.97
N LYS A 88 -1.06 -12.41 -5.24
CA LYS A 88 0.20 -11.81 -5.72
C LYS A 88 0.47 -10.47 -5.03
N ARG A 89 -0.54 -9.60 -4.99
CA ARG A 89 -0.43 -8.26 -4.36
C ARG A 89 -0.18 -8.33 -2.86
N TYR A 90 -0.84 -9.25 -2.18
CA TYR A 90 -0.61 -9.51 -0.77
C TYR A 90 0.84 -9.97 -0.49
N GLN A 91 1.40 -10.86 -1.31
CA GLN A 91 2.79 -11.29 -1.17
C GLN A 91 3.79 -10.16 -1.42
N GLU A 92 3.55 -9.30 -2.41
CA GLU A 92 4.38 -8.12 -2.70
C GLU A 92 4.37 -7.15 -1.51
N ASN A 93 3.20 -6.81 -0.97
CA ASN A 93 3.06 -5.95 0.20
C ASN A 93 3.75 -6.55 1.43
N ARG A 94 3.58 -7.85 1.66
CA ARG A 94 4.25 -8.56 2.75
C ARG A 94 5.77 -8.51 2.64
N ARG A 95 6.33 -8.70 1.43
CA ARG A 95 7.79 -8.55 1.21
C ARG A 95 8.26 -7.13 1.52
N PHE A 96 7.51 -6.14 1.08
CA PHE A 96 7.81 -4.74 1.37
C PHE A 96 7.80 -4.44 2.87
N LEU A 97 6.78 -4.90 3.60
CA LEU A 97 6.70 -4.74 5.05
C LEU A 97 7.88 -5.40 5.76
N LEU A 98 8.30 -6.60 5.32
CA LEU A 98 9.49 -7.27 5.86
C LEU A 98 10.78 -6.47 5.64
N LEU A 99 10.91 -5.80 4.49
CA LEU A 99 12.04 -4.90 4.24
C LEU A 99 12.00 -3.71 5.19
N LEU A 100 10.86 -3.06 5.36
CA LEU A 100 10.69 -1.96 6.32
C LEU A 100 11.01 -2.38 7.75
N ASP A 101 10.52 -3.54 8.18
CA ASP A 101 10.80 -4.08 9.51
C ASP A 101 12.30 -4.35 9.71
N ARG A 102 13.01 -4.82 8.67
CA ARG A 102 14.47 -5.00 8.72
C ARG A 102 15.22 -3.68 8.89
N PHE A 103 14.75 -2.61 8.26
CA PHE A 103 15.37 -1.27 8.40
C PHE A 103 15.06 -0.64 9.75
N LYS A 104 13.83 -0.82 10.24
CA LYS A 104 13.38 -0.24 11.50
C LYS A 104 13.95 -0.98 12.72
N ASP A 105 14.01 -2.30 12.66
CA ASP A 105 14.40 -3.16 13.77
C ASP A 105 15.87 -3.58 13.65
N ARG A 106 16.75 -2.81 14.29
CA ARG A 106 18.20 -3.09 14.31
C ARG A 106 18.58 -4.24 15.24
N GLN A 107 17.73 -4.58 16.21
CA GLN A 107 18.03 -5.60 17.23
C GLN A 107 17.66 -7.02 16.80
N ASN A 108 16.77 -7.17 15.84
CA ASN A 108 16.27 -8.47 15.39
C ASN A 108 16.61 -8.74 13.93
N ARG A 109 16.66 -10.03 13.59
CA ARG A 109 16.70 -10.51 12.20
C ARG A 109 15.42 -11.28 11.89
N TYR A 110 14.98 -11.14 10.64
CA TYR A 110 13.79 -11.81 10.13
C TYR A 110 14.20 -12.88 9.15
N PHE A 111 13.82 -14.13 9.43
CA PHE A 111 14.07 -15.27 8.56
C PHE A 111 12.76 -15.83 8.05
N LEU A 112 12.79 -16.37 6.83
CA LEU A 112 11.65 -17.08 6.24
C LEU A 112 11.82 -18.57 6.50
N CYS A 113 10.75 -19.21 6.99
CA CYS A 113 10.71 -20.66 7.13
C CYS A 113 10.84 -21.32 5.74
N PRO A 114 11.72 -22.32 5.56
CA PRO A 114 11.89 -23.01 4.28
C PRO A 114 10.62 -23.76 3.85
N ARG A 115 9.84 -24.28 4.79
CA ARG A 115 8.65 -25.09 4.50
C ARG A 115 7.40 -24.25 4.23
N CYS A 116 7.05 -23.32 5.11
CA CYS A 116 5.78 -22.57 5.03
C CYS A 116 5.94 -21.08 4.70
N ARG A 117 7.19 -20.61 4.52
CA ARG A 117 7.54 -19.21 4.23
C ARG A 117 7.01 -18.20 5.26
N GLN A 118 6.66 -18.67 6.45
CA GLN A 118 6.32 -17.80 7.57
C GLN A 118 7.57 -17.04 8.03
N THR A 119 7.41 -15.74 8.31
CA THR A 119 8.48 -14.92 8.86
C THR A 119 8.63 -15.20 10.34
N VAL A 120 9.87 -15.47 10.78
CA VAL A 120 10.23 -15.69 12.18
C VAL A 120 11.19 -14.58 12.58
N ARG A 121 10.90 -13.91 13.69
CA ARG A 121 11.71 -12.87 14.30
C ARG A 121 12.67 -13.50 15.31
N VAL A 122 13.95 -13.14 15.22
CA VAL A 122 15.00 -13.71 16.06
C VAL A 122 15.98 -12.61 16.46
N PRO A 123 16.44 -12.53 17.72
CA PRO A 123 17.41 -11.54 18.17
C PRO A 123 18.76 -11.74 17.46
N ARG A 124 19.45 -10.63 17.19
CA ARG A 124 20.82 -10.63 16.62
C ARG A 124 21.86 -11.04 17.65
N HIS A 125 23.05 -11.34 17.19
CA HIS A 125 24.24 -11.61 18.03
C HIS A 125 24.15 -12.89 18.88
N LYS A 126 23.31 -13.86 18.50
CA LYS A 126 23.20 -15.17 19.17
C LYS A 126 24.00 -16.28 18.46
N GLY A 127 24.76 -15.95 17.40
CA GLY A 127 25.56 -16.94 16.67
C GLY A 127 24.70 -17.91 15.83
N LYS A 128 25.08 -19.18 15.80
CA LYS A 128 24.28 -20.24 15.15
C LYS A 128 23.15 -20.66 16.09
N ILE A 129 21.93 -20.51 15.68
CA ILE A 129 20.73 -20.85 16.45
C ILE A 129 19.81 -21.78 15.68
N ALA A 130 19.16 -22.66 16.41
CA ALA A 130 18.07 -23.47 15.90
C ALA A 130 16.75 -22.71 16.07
N ILE A 131 16.04 -22.47 14.99
CA ILE A 131 14.79 -21.72 14.96
C ILE A 131 13.65 -22.72 14.70
N THR A 132 12.66 -22.74 15.58
CA THR A 132 11.45 -23.52 15.39
C THR A 132 10.35 -22.62 14.82
N CYS A 133 9.76 -22.97 13.68
CA CYS A 133 8.68 -22.21 13.09
C CYS A 133 7.38 -22.35 13.93
N PRO A 134 6.73 -21.24 14.34
CA PRO A 134 5.51 -21.31 15.14
C PRO A 134 4.31 -21.88 14.36
N LYS A 135 4.34 -21.82 13.00
CA LYS A 135 3.24 -22.26 12.16
C LYS A 135 3.31 -23.75 11.79
N CYS A 136 4.48 -24.22 11.32
CA CYS A 136 4.63 -25.59 10.82
C CYS A 136 5.56 -26.45 11.68
N LYS A 137 6.07 -25.93 12.81
CA LYS A 137 6.97 -26.58 13.76
C LYS A 137 8.29 -27.09 13.15
N GLU A 138 8.58 -26.72 11.90
CA GLU A 138 9.84 -27.04 11.24
C GLU A 138 11.01 -26.40 11.97
N ARG A 139 12.11 -27.17 12.19
CA ARG A 139 13.35 -26.70 12.80
C ARG A 139 14.39 -26.46 11.73
N PHE A 140 14.97 -25.27 11.71
CA PHE A 140 16.06 -24.93 10.80
C PHE A 140 17.11 -24.08 11.49
N GLN A 141 18.36 -24.22 11.08
CA GLN A 141 19.48 -23.47 11.66
C GLN A 141 19.81 -22.25 10.80
N ARG A 142 20.04 -21.11 11.47
CA ARG A 142 20.52 -19.87 10.85
C ARG A 142 21.52 -19.17 11.76
N ARG A 143 22.39 -18.37 11.16
CA ARG A 143 23.34 -17.52 11.89
C ARG A 143 22.76 -16.10 11.98
N THR A 144 22.73 -15.55 13.19
CA THR A 144 22.25 -14.19 13.46
C THR A 144 23.37 -13.20 13.65
#